data_eef61dbe92b7730ed4fb064b0e9002c5
#
_entry.id   eef61dbe92b7730ed4fb064b0e9002c5
#
_cell.length_a   1.000
_cell.length_b   1.000
_cell.length_c   1.000
_cell.angle_alpha   90.00
_cell.angle_beta   90.00
_cell.angle_gamma   90.00
#
_symmetry.space_group_name_H-M   'P 1'
#
loop_
_entity.id
_entity.type
_entity.pdbx_description
1 polymer ?
#
loop_
_entity_poly.entity_id
_entity_poly.type
_entity_poly.pdbx_seq_one_letter_code
_entity_poly.pdbx_strand_id
1 'polypeptide(L)'
;MLDYNWMMWGLVFCTIIVCTAVFGVFEEMLKGIIKEDYLMLMSREVSSLVGALFFAILSCYVIYTNNIPDYLKPALIDTIKAASDSIYSSCDYTDYFLKAKKMLEGFAWWGMFKAESMGMNKGFMVAGWVVFIIYNALIGIAISRLSAQIIYCLSKYFRGECGK
;
A
#
# COMPACT_ATOMS: atom_id res chain seq x y z
N MET A 1 15.62 -0.73 8.76
CA MET A 1 15.11 0.62 8.56
C MET A 1 14.37 0.64 7.23
N LEU A 2 13.17 1.15 7.18
CA LEU A 2 12.42 1.28 5.93
C LEU A 2 13.14 2.31 5.05
N ASP A 3 13.90 1.85 4.07
CA ASP A 3 14.40 2.71 2.99
C ASP A 3 13.22 3.15 2.12
N TYR A 4 12.37 3.97 2.73
CA TYR A 4 11.35 4.70 2.02
C TYR A 4 12.06 5.83 1.28
N ASN A 5 12.37 5.57 0.01
CA ASN A 5 12.88 6.56 -0.91
C ASN A 5 11.94 7.80 -0.88
N TRP A 6 12.47 9.01 -1.04
CA TRP A 6 11.70 10.27 -1.08
C TRP A 6 10.46 10.19 -1.97
N MET A 7 10.50 9.40 -3.03
CA MET A 7 9.36 9.14 -3.91
C MET A 7 8.17 8.49 -3.19
N MET A 8 8.42 7.57 -2.26
CA MET A 8 7.35 6.91 -1.50
C MET A 8 6.68 7.87 -0.52
N TRP A 9 7.44 8.77 0.09
CA TRP A 9 6.87 9.83 0.92
C TRP A 9 6.04 10.80 0.09
N GLY A 10 6.51 11.20 -1.09
CA GLY A 10 5.74 11.99 -2.05
C GLY A 10 4.43 11.33 -2.42
N LEU A 11 4.44 10.01 -2.65
CA LEU A 11 3.24 9.23 -2.94
C LEU A 11 2.24 9.25 -1.76
N VAL A 12 2.71 9.12 -0.52
CA VAL A 12 1.85 9.22 0.67
C VAL A 12 1.19 10.60 0.74
N PHE A 13 1.94 11.68 0.54
CA PHE A 13 1.38 13.05 0.51
C PHE A 13 0.36 13.24 -0.61
N CYS A 14 0.65 12.76 -1.83
CA CYS A 14 -0.31 12.78 -2.93
C CYS A 14 -1.59 12.02 -2.60
N THR A 15 -1.47 10.87 -1.94
CA THR A 15 -2.63 10.08 -1.52
C THR A 15 -3.49 10.83 -0.49
N ILE A 16 -2.88 11.52 0.47
CA ILE A 16 -3.62 12.36 1.43
C ILE A 16 -4.38 13.47 0.71
N ILE A 17 -3.75 14.14 -0.25
CA ILE A 17 -4.40 15.20 -1.05
C ILE A 17 -5.59 14.63 -1.83
N VAL A 18 -5.42 13.48 -2.50
CA VAL A 18 -6.49 12.80 -3.23
C VAL A 18 -7.63 12.39 -2.30
N CYS A 19 -7.32 11.80 -1.14
CA CYS A 19 -8.35 11.45 -0.16
C CYS A 19 -9.14 12.68 0.31
N THR A 20 -8.46 13.81 0.55
CA THR A 20 -9.11 15.07 0.97
C THR A 20 -10.02 15.63 -0.11
N ALA A 21 -9.54 15.65 -1.36
CA ALA A 21 -10.32 16.14 -2.50
C ALA A 21 -11.55 15.26 -2.74
N VAL A 22 -11.38 13.93 -2.76
CA VAL A 22 -12.48 12.97 -2.95
C VAL A 22 -13.49 13.08 -1.82
N PHE A 23 -13.04 13.22 -0.57
CA PHE A 23 -13.94 13.40 0.58
C PHE A 23 -14.84 14.64 0.40
N GLY A 24 -14.25 15.79 0.04
CA GLY A 24 -14.99 17.03 -0.19
C GLY A 24 -15.98 16.94 -1.35
N VAL A 25 -15.55 16.40 -2.49
CA VAL A 25 -16.42 16.23 -3.68
C VAL A 25 -17.60 15.30 -3.38
N PHE A 26 -17.35 14.16 -2.73
CA PHE A 26 -18.42 13.21 -2.39
C PHE A 26 -19.37 13.77 -1.34
N GLU A 27 -18.85 14.53 -0.38
CA GLU A 27 -19.70 15.22 0.59
C GLU A 27 -20.66 16.19 -0.10
N GLU A 28 -20.20 17.01 -1.05
CA GLU A 28 -21.05 17.92 -1.81
C GLU A 28 -22.06 17.19 -2.70
N MET A 29 -21.62 16.15 -3.40
CA MET A 29 -22.49 15.38 -4.29
C MET A 29 -23.61 14.65 -3.56
N LEU A 30 -23.35 14.14 -2.36
CA LEU A 30 -24.33 13.38 -1.58
C LEU A 30 -25.18 14.27 -0.68
N LYS A 31 -24.83 15.54 -0.54
CA LYS A 31 -25.57 16.53 0.25
C LYS A 31 -26.96 16.72 -0.36
N GLY A 32 -27.99 16.44 0.40
CA GLY A 32 -29.39 16.49 -0.07
C GLY A 32 -29.98 15.16 -0.58
N ILE A 33 -29.13 14.12 -0.79
CA ILE A 33 -29.57 12.78 -1.19
C ILE A 33 -29.62 11.86 0.03
N ILE A 34 -28.64 12.01 0.93
CA ILE A 34 -28.45 11.14 2.11
C ILE A 34 -28.61 11.98 3.39
N LYS A 35 -29.13 11.34 4.46
CA LYS A 35 -29.21 11.97 5.78
C LYS A 35 -27.80 12.36 6.26
N GLU A 36 -27.70 13.49 6.93
CA GLU A 36 -26.41 14.06 7.41
C GLU A 36 -25.57 13.08 8.23
N ASP A 37 -26.21 12.24 9.06
CA ASP A 37 -25.54 11.23 9.88
C ASP A 37 -24.75 10.19 9.06
N TYR A 38 -25.24 9.85 7.88
CA TYR A 38 -24.60 8.87 6.98
C TYR A 38 -23.69 9.51 5.94
N LEU A 39 -23.86 10.80 5.66
CA LEU A 39 -23.13 11.52 4.65
C LEU A 39 -21.61 11.45 4.88
N MET A 40 -21.18 11.82 6.07
CA MET A 40 -19.77 11.79 6.45
C MET A 40 -19.19 10.37 6.45
N LEU A 41 -19.97 9.38 6.88
CA LEU A 41 -19.51 7.98 6.91
C LEU A 41 -19.28 7.46 5.49
N MET A 42 -20.23 7.70 4.58
CA MET A 42 -20.12 7.27 3.17
C MET A 42 -18.97 7.98 2.46
N SER A 43 -18.84 9.30 2.65
CA SER A 43 -17.73 10.07 2.05
C SER A 43 -16.37 9.56 2.53
N ARG A 44 -16.25 9.17 3.80
CA ARG A 44 -15.03 8.56 4.36
C ARG A 44 -14.71 7.22 3.71
N GLU A 45 -15.68 6.31 3.58
CA GLU A 45 -15.45 4.98 3.01
C GLU A 45 -15.08 5.08 1.52
N VAL A 46 -15.76 5.92 0.75
CA VAL A 46 -15.45 6.13 -0.67
C VAL A 46 -14.07 6.77 -0.83
N SER A 47 -13.75 7.80 -0.06
CA SER A 47 -12.44 8.45 -0.08
C SER A 47 -11.31 7.46 0.25
N SER A 48 -11.52 6.60 1.27
CA SER A 48 -10.56 5.55 1.62
C SER A 48 -10.35 4.54 0.50
N LEU A 49 -11.42 4.11 -0.18
CA LEU A 49 -11.34 3.15 -1.29
C LEU A 49 -10.60 3.75 -2.50
N VAL A 50 -10.96 4.96 -2.91
CA VAL A 50 -10.31 5.66 -4.03
C VAL A 50 -8.84 5.93 -3.72
N GLY A 51 -8.53 6.39 -2.51
CA GLY A 51 -7.15 6.61 -2.07
C GLY A 51 -6.32 5.32 -2.05
N ALA A 52 -6.91 4.20 -1.63
CA ALA A 52 -6.25 2.90 -1.63
C ALA A 52 -5.92 2.42 -3.05
N LEU A 53 -6.86 2.54 -3.98
CA LEU A 53 -6.64 2.20 -5.39
C LEU A 53 -5.58 3.09 -6.03
N PHE A 54 -5.64 4.40 -5.80
CA PHE A 54 -4.66 5.36 -6.28
C PHE A 54 -3.25 5.02 -5.77
N PHE A 55 -3.11 4.81 -4.45
CA PHE A 55 -1.83 4.42 -3.85
C PHE A 55 -1.32 3.10 -4.40
N ALA A 56 -2.16 2.07 -4.50
CA ALA A 56 -1.76 0.76 -4.99
C ALA A 56 -1.22 0.82 -6.42
N ILE A 57 -1.90 1.52 -7.33
CA ILE A 57 -1.46 1.65 -8.73
C ILE A 57 -0.13 2.40 -8.81
N LEU A 58 -0.03 3.56 -8.16
CA LEU A 58 1.19 4.36 -8.23
C LEU A 58 2.37 3.74 -7.48
N SER A 59 2.14 3.10 -6.33
CA SER A 59 3.21 2.40 -5.60
C SER A 59 3.75 1.22 -6.41
N CYS A 60 2.87 0.43 -7.04
CA CYS A 60 3.31 -0.63 -7.94
C CYS A 60 4.19 -0.09 -9.08
N TYR A 61 3.77 1.01 -9.70
CA TYR A 61 4.55 1.66 -10.76
C TYR A 61 5.91 2.16 -10.26
N VAL A 62 5.94 2.91 -9.16
CA VAL A 62 7.17 3.47 -8.58
C VAL A 62 8.14 2.38 -8.16
N ILE A 63 7.65 1.34 -7.48
CA ILE A 63 8.51 0.24 -7.00
C ILE A 63 9.05 -0.56 -8.19
N TYR A 64 8.21 -0.85 -9.18
CA TYR A 64 8.62 -1.59 -10.37
C TYR A 64 9.70 -0.86 -11.19
N THR A 65 9.61 0.48 -11.31
CA THR A 65 10.53 1.26 -12.14
C THR A 65 11.84 1.61 -11.44
N ASN A 66 11.84 1.78 -10.11
CA ASN A 66 12.97 2.36 -9.38
C ASN A 66 13.67 1.44 -8.40
N ASN A 67 13.06 0.31 -8.03
CA ASN A 67 13.53 -0.50 -6.91
C ASN A 67 13.68 -2.00 -7.24
N ILE A 68 14.29 -2.34 -8.39
CA ILE A 68 14.65 -3.74 -8.65
C ILE A 68 15.71 -4.14 -7.62
N PRO A 69 15.43 -5.14 -6.76
CA PRO A 69 16.34 -5.45 -5.66
C PRO A 69 17.61 -6.17 -6.13
N ASP A 70 18.74 -5.79 -5.56
CA ASP A 70 20.05 -6.37 -5.86
C ASP A 70 20.20 -7.84 -5.41
N TYR A 71 19.36 -8.31 -4.48
CA TYR A 71 19.35 -9.67 -3.99
C TYR A 71 18.73 -10.70 -4.95
N LEU A 72 18.30 -10.27 -6.15
CA LEU A 72 17.66 -11.14 -7.13
C LEU A 72 18.66 -12.12 -7.74
N LYS A 73 18.57 -13.40 -7.37
CA LYS A 73 19.44 -14.48 -7.85
C LYS A 73 18.71 -15.38 -8.85
N PRO A 74 19.45 -16.19 -9.64
CA PRO A 74 18.81 -17.13 -10.56
C PRO A 74 17.88 -18.12 -9.87
N ALA A 75 18.30 -18.75 -8.77
CA ALA A 75 17.48 -19.70 -8.02
C ALA A 75 16.53 -19.00 -7.06
N LEU A 76 15.28 -19.48 -6.97
CA LEU A 76 14.25 -18.96 -6.06
C LEU A 76 14.70 -19.02 -4.59
N ILE A 77 15.22 -20.17 -4.16
CA ILE A 77 15.64 -20.38 -2.76
C ILE A 77 16.73 -19.40 -2.37
N ASP A 78 17.70 -19.17 -3.24
CA ASP A 78 18.80 -18.24 -3.00
C ASP A 78 18.33 -16.79 -2.94
N THR A 79 17.32 -16.42 -3.76
CA THR A 79 16.68 -15.11 -3.71
C THR A 79 15.95 -14.91 -2.39
N ILE A 80 15.14 -15.87 -1.97
CA ILE A 80 14.39 -15.82 -0.71
C ILE A 80 15.34 -15.71 0.47
N LYS A 81 16.41 -16.51 0.48
CA LYS A 81 17.42 -16.46 1.54
C LYS A 81 18.15 -15.12 1.55
N ALA A 82 18.63 -14.64 0.42
CA ALA A 82 19.28 -13.35 0.31
C ALA A 82 18.36 -12.18 0.72
N ALA A 83 17.07 -12.25 0.38
CA ALA A 83 16.06 -11.28 0.81
C ALA A 83 15.88 -11.30 2.35
N SER A 84 15.80 -12.50 2.95
CA SER A 84 15.72 -12.66 4.40
C SER A 84 16.97 -12.10 5.11
N ASP A 85 18.16 -12.39 4.60
CA ASP A 85 19.43 -11.99 5.18
C ASP A 85 19.72 -10.48 5.02
N SER A 86 19.00 -9.81 4.13
CA SER A 86 19.14 -8.36 3.88
C SER A 86 18.58 -7.48 5.00
N ILE A 87 17.84 -8.05 5.95
CA ILE A 87 17.20 -7.31 7.03
C ILE A 87 17.49 -7.94 8.38
N TYR A 88 17.71 -7.08 9.37
CA TYR A 88 17.96 -7.50 10.76
C TYR A 88 17.28 -6.54 11.73
N SER A 89 16.72 -7.06 12.80
CA SER A 89 16.15 -6.28 13.90
C SER A 89 16.65 -6.85 15.24
N SER A 90 16.86 -5.98 16.22
CA SER A 90 17.26 -6.34 17.58
C SER A 90 16.14 -6.99 18.40
N CYS A 91 14.90 -6.95 17.94
CA CYS A 91 13.75 -7.58 18.59
C CYS A 91 13.36 -8.84 17.81
N ASP A 92 13.40 -10.01 18.44
CA ASP A 92 13.18 -11.32 17.80
C ASP A 92 11.84 -11.43 17.07
N TYR A 93 10.75 -10.95 17.68
CA TYR A 93 9.43 -10.98 17.05
C TYR A 93 9.36 -10.07 15.81
N THR A 94 9.96 -8.89 15.91
CA THR A 94 10.02 -7.94 14.80
C THR A 94 10.90 -8.47 13.69
N ASP A 95 12.04 -9.09 14.04
CA ASP A 95 12.98 -9.70 13.10
C ASP A 95 12.31 -10.82 12.29
N TYR A 96 11.59 -11.73 12.97
CA TYR A 96 10.85 -12.79 12.31
C TYR A 96 9.81 -12.25 11.31
N PHE A 97 9.02 -11.25 11.73
CA PHE A 97 8.00 -10.66 10.88
C PHE A 97 8.60 -9.93 9.67
N LEU A 98 9.67 -9.18 9.88
CA LEU A 98 10.36 -8.45 8.81
C LEU A 98 11.01 -9.41 7.81
N LYS A 99 11.62 -10.49 8.27
CA LYS A 99 12.19 -11.55 7.42
C LYS A 99 11.11 -12.25 6.60
N ALA A 100 9.99 -12.63 7.22
CA ALA A 100 8.86 -13.23 6.51
C ALA A 100 8.31 -12.30 5.41
N LYS A 101 8.18 -11.01 5.72
CA LYS A 101 7.80 -9.98 4.76
C LYS A 101 8.79 -9.90 3.59
N LYS A 102 10.10 -9.88 3.87
CA LYS A 102 11.15 -9.83 2.84
C LYS A 102 11.22 -11.10 2.00
N MET A 103 10.93 -12.25 2.57
CA MET A 103 10.81 -13.51 1.82
C MET A 103 9.67 -13.46 0.81
N LEU A 104 8.49 -12.94 1.19
CA LEU A 104 7.36 -12.75 0.28
C LEU A 104 7.68 -11.76 -0.84
N GLU A 105 8.36 -10.67 -0.50
CA GLU A 105 8.85 -9.69 -1.48
C GLU A 105 9.84 -10.34 -2.46
N GLY A 106 10.81 -11.11 -1.96
CA GLY A 106 11.76 -11.86 -2.77
C GLY A 106 11.09 -12.88 -3.70
N PHE A 107 10.07 -13.59 -3.22
CA PHE A 107 9.26 -14.48 -4.05
C PHE A 107 8.54 -13.73 -5.18
N ALA A 108 7.90 -12.61 -4.86
CA ALA A 108 7.18 -11.81 -5.84
C ALA A 108 8.13 -11.29 -6.94
N TRP A 109 9.28 -10.70 -6.57
CA TRP A 109 10.26 -10.20 -7.51
C TRP A 109 10.86 -11.32 -8.38
N TRP A 110 11.19 -12.46 -7.76
CA TRP A 110 11.71 -13.60 -8.51
C TRP A 110 10.68 -14.13 -9.51
N GLY A 111 9.42 -14.27 -9.10
CA GLY A 111 8.32 -14.70 -9.97
C GLY A 111 8.11 -13.77 -11.16
N MET A 112 8.19 -12.46 -10.95
CA MET A 112 8.03 -11.47 -12.02
C MET A 112 9.16 -11.47 -13.04
N PHE A 113 10.42 -11.65 -12.61
CA PHE A 113 11.58 -11.41 -13.47
C PHE A 113 12.39 -12.64 -13.84
N LYS A 114 12.39 -13.68 -13.03
CA LYS A 114 13.26 -14.85 -13.22
C LYS A 114 12.54 -16.13 -13.59
N ALA A 115 11.26 -16.28 -13.22
CA ALA A 115 10.53 -17.53 -13.47
C ALA A 115 10.50 -17.89 -14.97
N GLU A 116 10.31 -16.92 -15.85
CA GLU A 116 10.26 -17.15 -17.29
C GLU A 116 11.64 -17.56 -17.85
N SER A 117 12.72 -16.91 -17.42
CA SER A 117 14.09 -17.22 -17.87
C SER A 117 14.57 -18.61 -17.42
N MET A 118 13.96 -19.16 -16.38
CA MET A 118 14.26 -20.52 -15.85
C MET A 118 13.35 -21.60 -16.44
N GLY A 119 12.52 -21.28 -17.45
CA GLY A 119 11.61 -22.24 -18.08
C GLY A 119 10.46 -22.70 -17.17
N MET A 120 10.18 -21.97 -16.12
CA MET A 120 9.08 -22.26 -15.20
C MET A 120 7.73 -21.95 -15.86
N ASN A 121 6.67 -22.63 -15.37
CA ASN A 121 5.32 -22.38 -15.85
C ASN A 121 4.94 -20.91 -15.65
N LYS A 122 4.26 -20.31 -16.65
CA LYS A 122 3.72 -18.92 -16.59
C LYS A 122 2.90 -18.65 -15.32
N GLY A 123 2.36 -19.69 -14.68
CA GLY A 123 1.68 -19.59 -13.38
C GLY A 123 2.54 -18.97 -12.27
N PHE A 124 3.85 -19.21 -12.25
CA PHE A 124 4.75 -18.61 -11.27
C PHE A 124 4.92 -17.11 -11.48
N MET A 125 4.98 -16.66 -12.74
CA MET A 125 5.03 -15.24 -13.07
C MET A 125 3.74 -14.53 -12.62
N VAL A 126 2.59 -15.13 -12.91
CA VAL A 126 1.29 -14.61 -12.48
C VAL A 126 1.20 -14.56 -10.95
N ALA A 127 1.64 -15.62 -10.25
CA ALA A 127 1.67 -15.66 -8.78
C ALA A 127 2.56 -14.54 -8.20
N GLY A 128 3.74 -14.29 -8.78
CA GLY A 128 4.61 -13.18 -8.37
C GLY A 128 3.91 -11.83 -8.49
N TRP A 129 3.26 -11.54 -9.62
CA TRP A 129 2.49 -10.32 -9.82
C TRP A 129 1.32 -10.19 -8.84
N VAL A 130 0.57 -11.26 -8.61
CA VAL A 130 -0.56 -11.27 -7.68
C VAL A 130 -0.09 -10.94 -6.25
N VAL A 131 0.96 -11.61 -5.78
CA VAL A 131 1.53 -11.35 -4.45
C VAL A 131 2.01 -9.90 -4.33
N PHE A 132 2.71 -9.38 -5.36
CA PHE A 132 3.20 -8.02 -5.40
C PHE A 132 2.06 -6.99 -5.33
N ILE A 133 0.99 -7.18 -6.13
CA ILE A 133 -0.17 -6.27 -6.14
C ILE A 133 -0.92 -6.32 -4.81
N ILE A 134 -1.20 -7.52 -4.27
CA ILE A 134 -1.90 -7.67 -2.99
C ILE A 134 -1.12 -6.98 -1.88
N TYR A 135 0.19 -7.20 -1.82
CA TYR A 135 1.04 -6.59 -0.82
C TYR A 135 0.98 -5.05 -0.84
N ASN A 136 1.11 -4.46 -2.03
CA ASN A 136 1.02 -3.00 -2.19
C ASN A 136 -0.39 -2.46 -1.93
N ALA A 137 -1.43 -3.21 -2.29
CA ALA A 137 -2.81 -2.85 -2.00
C ALA A 137 -3.10 -2.82 -0.49
N LEU A 138 -2.58 -3.78 0.28
CA LEU A 138 -2.73 -3.79 1.75
C LEU A 138 -2.11 -2.56 2.40
N ILE A 139 -0.91 -2.16 1.96
CA ILE A 139 -0.28 -0.92 2.43
C ILE A 139 -1.13 0.30 2.06
N GLY A 140 -1.62 0.35 0.83
CA GLY A 140 -2.49 1.42 0.34
C GLY A 140 -3.77 1.56 1.16
N ILE A 141 -4.42 0.44 1.50
CA ILE A 141 -5.60 0.42 2.36
C ILE A 141 -5.29 0.97 3.75
N ALA A 142 -4.18 0.57 4.36
CA ALA A 142 -3.78 1.06 5.68
C ALA A 142 -3.55 2.58 5.70
N ILE A 143 -2.79 3.11 4.72
CA ILE A 143 -2.49 4.54 4.59
C ILE A 143 -3.77 5.34 4.33
N SER A 144 -4.62 4.88 3.39
CA SER A 144 -5.85 5.60 3.02
C SER A 144 -6.87 5.63 4.15
N ARG A 145 -7.03 4.52 4.88
CA ARG A 145 -7.92 4.47 6.05
C ARG A 145 -7.45 5.40 7.15
N LEU A 146 -6.14 5.44 7.44
CA LEU A 146 -5.58 6.38 8.41
C LEU A 146 -5.83 7.82 7.97
N SER A 147 -5.54 8.15 6.71
CA SER A 147 -5.75 9.48 6.14
C SER A 147 -7.22 9.90 6.20
N ALA A 148 -8.13 9.05 5.74
CA ALA A 148 -9.56 9.31 5.76
C ALA A 148 -10.10 9.47 7.19
N GLN A 149 -9.56 8.73 8.17
CA GLN A 149 -9.94 8.88 9.57
C GLN A 149 -9.48 10.24 10.14
N ILE A 150 -8.27 10.68 9.82
CA ILE A 150 -7.76 11.99 10.23
C ILE A 150 -8.62 13.11 9.63
N ILE A 151 -8.93 13.04 8.33
CA ILE A 151 -9.79 14.02 7.64
C ILE A 151 -11.17 14.08 8.29
N TYR A 152 -11.77 12.92 8.56
CA TYR A 152 -13.06 12.83 9.24
C TYR A 152 -13.03 13.47 10.64
N CYS A 153 -12.02 13.19 11.45
CA CYS A 153 -11.87 13.77 12.78
C CYS A 153 -11.69 15.30 12.71
N LEU A 154 -10.88 15.80 11.78
CA LEU A 154 -10.68 17.23 11.59
C LEU A 154 -11.97 17.92 11.12
N SER A 155 -12.67 17.34 10.14
CA SER A 155 -13.95 17.88 9.65
C SER A 155 -14.98 18.00 10.77
N LYS A 156 -15.09 16.97 11.61
CA LYS A 156 -15.99 16.97 12.78
C LYS A 156 -15.60 18.01 13.83
N TYR A 157 -14.29 18.19 14.08
CA TYR A 157 -13.76 19.19 15.00
C TYR A 157 -14.09 20.61 14.53
N PHE A 158 -13.85 20.92 13.25
CA PHE A 158 -14.13 22.25 12.68
C PHE A 158 -15.61 22.60 12.60
N ARG A 159 -16.51 21.59 12.58
CA ARG A 159 -17.96 21.81 12.63
C ARG A 159 -18.50 22.02 14.06
N GLY A 160 -17.67 21.92 15.08
CA GLY A 160 -18.07 22.09 16.49
C GLY A 160 -18.93 20.93 17.03
N GLU A 161 -18.91 19.75 16.39
CA GLU A 161 -19.68 18.58 16.78
C GLU A 161 -18.93 17.67 17.79
N CYS A 162 -17.69 17.98 18.12
CA CYS A 162 -16.91 17.31 19.16
C CYS A 162 -17.31 17.85 20.53
N GLY A 163 -18.37 17.32 21.14
CA GLY A 163 -18.75 17.69 22.53
C GLY A 163 -20.24 17.63 22.85
N LYS A 164 -21.06 17.06 21.96
CA LYS A 164 -22.44 16.75 22.26
C LYS A 164 -22.69 15.27 22.40
#